data_358b287e4b9e358a2c10622ee8765a03
#
_entry.id   358b287e4b9e358a2c10622ee8765a03
#
_cell.length_a   1.000
_cell.length_b   1.000
_cell.length_c   1.000
_cell.angle_alpha   90.00
_cell.angle_beta   90.00
_cell.angle_gamma   90.00
#
_symmetry.space_group_name_H-M   'P 1'
#
loop_
_entity.id
_entity.type
_entity.pdbx_description
1 polymer ?
#
loop_
_entity_poly.entity_id
_entity_poly.type
_entity_poly.pdbx_seq_one_letter_code
_entity_poly.pdbx_strand_id
1 'polypeptide(L)'
;MPARICSTVAAAAMAAMIAMPASAGDFRLTSPDMPDGRMPAAQVLSAAYGFGCDGDNRSPALTWEGAPAGTRSFVLTVHDPDAPTGIGWTHWVVANIPADAQGLDTGASGNAARLPAGAVETRTDFGLPGYGGACPPEGREHRYVFTLTALGMEALPVATPEAMPALIGFFANAHALDKAVLEVRYGR
;
A
#
# COMPACT_ATOMS: atom_id res chain seq x y z
N MET A 1 23.77 38.76 -71.08
CA MET A 1 24.36 38.42 -69.78
C MET A 1 23.21 37.90 -68.93
N PRO A 2 23.15 36.60 -68.59
CA PRO A 2 22.03 36.07 -67.72
C PRO A 2 22.49 36.11 -66.25
N ALA A 3 21.59 36.64 -65.41
CA ALA A 3 21.72 36.69 -63.97
C ALA A 3 21.50 35.31 -63.37
N ARG A 4 22.39 34.82 -62.52
CA ARG A 4 22.29 33.57 -61.74
C ARG A 4 21.59 33.90 -60.46
N ILE A 5 20.42 33.27 -60.25
CA ILE A 5 19.67 33.28 -59.00
C ILE A 5 20.25 32.16 -58.16
N CYS A 6 20.80 32.53 -56.96
CA CYS A 6 21.34 31.61 -56.00
C CYS A 6 20.21 31.32 -54.97
N SER A 7 19.64 30.12 -55.06
CA SER A 7 18.64 29.67 -54.07
C SER A 7 19.34 29.03 -52.88
N THR A 8 19.27 29.70 -51.74
CA THR A 8 19.72 29.15 -50.43
C THR A 8 18.63 28.26 -49.86
N VAL A 9 18.89 26.96 -49.79
CA VAL A 9 18.04 25.99 -49.09
C VAL A 9 18.42 26.01 -47.61
N ALA A 10 17.53 26.53 -46.78
CA ALA A 10 17.65 26.47 -45.31
C ALA A 10 17.20 25.07 -44.83
N ALA A 11 18.16 24.28 -44.33
CA ALA A 11 17.88 23.00 -43.69
C ALA A 11 17.44 23.26 -42.24
N ALA A 12 16.18 23.01 -41.95
CA ALA A 12 15.64 23.00 -40.57
C ALA A 12 16.04 21.69 -39.91
N ALA A 13 16.94 21.75 -38.93
CA ALA A 13 17.29 20.61 -38.08
C ALA A 13 16.16 20.42 -37.04
N MET A 14 15.34 19.37 -37.17
CA MET A 14 14.41 18.93 -36.17
C MET A 14 15.18 18.20 -35.07
N ALA A 15 15.35 18.85 -33.91
CA ALA A 15 15.87 18.20 -32.71
C ALA A 15 14.82 17.24 -32.14
N ALA A 16 15.01 15.94 -32.32
CA ALA A 16 14.20 14.93 -31.65
C ALA A 16 14.56 14.94 -30.15
N MET A 17 13.66 15.42 -29.30
CA MET A 17 13.75 15.22 -27.85
C MET A 17 13.52 13.72 -27.55
N ILE A 18 14.59 13.01 -27.26
CA ILE A 18 14.55 11.67 -26.73
C ILE A 18 14.10 11.82 -25.26
N ALA A 19 12.82 11.50 -24.98
CA ALA A 19 12.36 11.37 -23.61
C ALA A 19 13.11 10.19 -22.98
N MET A 20 14.02 10.48 -22.05
CA MET A 20 14.65 9.45 -21.24
C MET A 20 13.53 8.80 -20.40
N PRO A 21 13.46 7.45 -20.34
CA PRO A 21 12.56 6.80 -19.39
C PRO A 21 12.97 7.27 -18.00
N ALA A 22 12.02 7.80 -17.23
CA ALA A 22 12.22 8.05 -15.81
C ALA A 22 12.64 6.72 -15.18
N SER A 23 13.82 6.68 -14.57
CA SER A 23 14.26 5.55 -13.76
C SER A 23 13.16 5.35 -12.71
N ALA A 24 12.47 4.20 -12.73
CA ALA A 24 11.60 3.82 -11.67
C ALA A 24 12.45 3.80 -10.39
N GLY A 25 12.23 4.75 -9.49
CA GLY A 25 12.80 4.72 -8.16
C GLY A 25 12.34 3.44 -7.47
N ASP A 26 13.13 2.89 -6.54
CA ASP A 26 12.71 1.72 -5.77
C ASP A 26 11.37 2.04 -5.09
N PHE A 27 10.32 1.30 -5.44
CA PHE A 27 9.02 1.43 -4.78
C PHE A 27 9.17 1.02 -3.32
N ARG A 28 8.98 1.95 -2.41
CA ARG A 28 9.28 1.79 -0.99
C ARG A 28 8.09 2.16 -0.11
N LEU A 29 7.87 1.34 0.92
CA LEU A 29 6.88 1.55 1.98
C LEU A 29 7.61 1.68 3.32
N THR A 30 7.28 2.70 4.10
CA THR A 30 7.84 2.96 5.43
C THR A 30 6.75 3.38 6.41
N SER A 31 7.07 3.37 7.71
CA SER A 31 6.18 3.86 8.75
C SER A 31 6.95 4.76 9.72
N PRO A 32 6.55 6.04 9.89
CA PRO A 32 7.14 6.88 10.93
C PRO A 32 6.78 6.44 12.35
N ASP A 33 5.69 5.68 12.52
CA ASP A 33 5.29 5.13 13.82
C ASP A 33 6.12 3.88 14.22
N MET A 34 6.81 3.26 13.26
CA MET A 34 7.56 2.00 13.44
C MET A 34 8.96 2.09 12.79
N PRO A 35 9.79 3.11 13.12
CA PRO A 35 11.03 3.39 12.41
C PRO A 35 12.11 2.33 12.59
N ASP A 36 12.04 1.56 13.67
CA ASP A 36 12.96 0.48 14.02
C ASP A 36 12.47 -0.92 13.63
N GLY A 37 11.36 -1.01 12.88
CA GLY A 37 10.76 -2.29 12.47
C GLY A 37 10.09 -3.05 13.62
N ARG A 38 9.77 -2.36 14.70
CA ARG A 38 9.02 -2.93 15.84
C ARG A 38 7.68 -2.23 16.02
N MET A 39 6.66 -3.00 16.40
CA MET A 39 5.32 -2.46 16.61
C MET A 39 5.18 -1.94 18.04
N PRO A 40 4.93 -0.65 18.25
CA PRO A 40 4.72 -0.07 19.57
C PRO A 40 3.30 -0.34 20.09
N ALA A 41 3.07 -0.12 21.39
CA ALA A 41 1.81 -0.39 22.08
C ALA A 41 0.59 0.28 21.41
N ALA A 42 0.77 1.45 20.80
CA ALA A 42 -0.30 2.15 20.11
C ALA A 42 -0.92 1.35 18.95
N GLN A 43 -0.13 0.50 18.29
CA GLN A 43 -0.56 -0.35 17.18
C GLN A 43 -0.91 -1.79 17.59
N VAL A 44 -0.74 -2.13 18.87
CA VAL A 44 -1.12 -3.44 19.44
C VAL A 44 -2.63 -3.53 19.60
N LEU A 45 -3.18 -4.73 19.45
CA LEU A 45 -4.61 -5.02 19.55
C LEU A 45 -5.16 -4.61 20.93
N SER A 46 -6.34 -4.01 20.95
CA SER A 46 -6.96 -3.57 22.19
C SER A 46 -7.64 -4.72 22.95
N ALA A 47 -7.84 -4.52 24.26
CA ALA A 47 -8.50 -5.48 25.13
C ALA A 47 -9.93 -5.85 24.69
N ALA A 48 -10.59 -4.97 23.94
CA ALA A 48 -11.96 -5.20 23.43
C ALA A 48 -12.09 -6.42 22.52
N TYR A 49 -10.99 -6.85 21.88
CA TYR A 49 -10.98 -8.04 21.02
C TYR A 49 -10.91 -9.37 21.79
N GLY A 50 -10.56 -9.37 23.06
CA GLY A 50 -10.55 -10.58 23.91
C GLY A 50 -9.37 -11.55 23.66
N PHE A 51 -8.32 -11.13 22.95
CA PHE A 51 -7.12 -11.94 22.67
C PHE A 51 -6.02 -11.82 23.74
N GLY A 52 -6.28 -11.05 24.81
CA GLY A 52 -5.35 -10.87 25.92
C GLY A 52 -4.28 -9.79 25.70
N CYS A 53 -4.42 -8.96 24.69
CA CYS A 53 -3.65 -7.72 24.50
C CYS A 53 -4.45 -6.52 24.97
N ASP A 54 -3.76 -5.40 25.27
CA ASP A 54 -4.32 -4.17 25.83
C ASP A 54 -3.76 -2.88 25.21
N GLY A 55 -3.33 -2.96 23.93
CA GLY A 55 -2.87 -1.80 23.17
C GLY A 55 -4.01 -0.87 22.73
N ASP A 56 -3.65 0.21 22.01
CA ASP A 56 -4.62 1.21 21.58
C ASP A 56 -5.35 0.83 20.27
N ASN A 57 -4.92 -0.21 19.59
CA ASN A 57 -5.45 -0.68 18.29
C ASN A 57 -5.53 0.44 17.23
N ARG A 58 -4.57 1.36 17.22
CA ARG A 58 -4.51 2.44 16.23
C ARG A 58 -3.77 1.97 14.99
N SER A 59 -4.33 2.16 13.80
CA SER A 59 -3.61 1.90 12.56
C SER A 59 -2.38 2.79 12.47
N PRO A 60 -1.21 2.28 12.01
CA PRO A 60 0.00 3.08 11.90
C PRO A 60 -0.10 4.08 10.75
N ALA A 61 0.67 5.19 10.86
CA ALA A 61 0.99 6.00 9.70
C ALA A 61 1.88 5.20 8.74
N LEU A 62 1.60 5.32 7.47
CA LEU A 62 2.36 4.73 6.38
C LEU A 62 2.70 5.80 5.35
N THR A 63 3.92 5.74 4.79
CA THR A 63 4.33 6.60 3.69
C THR A 63 4.99 5.77 2.60
N TRP A 64 4.81 6.16 1.35
CA TRP A 64 5.42 5.47 0.21
C TRP A 64 5.88 6.43 -0.87
N GLU A 65 6.87 5.99 -1.62
CA GLU A 65 7.47 6.72 -2.73
C GLU A 65 7.92 5.76 -3.82
N GLY A 66 8.23 6.27 -5.01
CA GLY A 66 8.79 5.49 -6.10
C GLY A 66 7.80 4.54 -6.78
N ALA A 67 6.49 4.77 -6.66
CA ALA A 67 5.49 3.95 -7.36
C ALA A 67 5.77 3.92 -8.87
N PRO A 68 5.63 2.74 -9.54
CA PRO A 68 5.95 2.60 -10.96
C PRO A 68 5.05 3.46 -11.84
N ALA A 69 5.58 3.85 -12.99
CA ALA A 69 4.80 4.56 -14.00
C ALA A 69 3.58 3.72 -14.41
N GLY A 70 2.43 4.38 -14.59
CA GLY A 70 1.17 3.70 -14.90
C GLY A 70 0.37 3.24 -13.68
N THR A 71 0.84 3.50 -12.45
CA THR A 71 0.05 3.29 -11.24
C THR A 71 -1.20 4.16 -11.27
N ARG A 72 -2.36 3.54 -11.05
CA ARG A 72 -3.68 4.19 -11.03
C ARG A 72 -4.39 4.07 -9.69
N SER A 73 -4.01 3.08 -8.88
CA SER A 73 -4.46 2.92 -7.50
C SER A 73 -3.51 2.03 -6.73
N PHE A 74 -3.73 1.91 -5.40
CA PHE A 74 -3.02 0.97 -4.56
C PHE A 74 -3.98 0.09 -3.75
N VAL A 75 -3.45 -1.06 -3.33
CA VAL A 75 -4.03 -1.92 -2.29
C VAL A 75 -2.99 -2.12 -1.21
N LEU A 76 -3.36 -1.83 0.04
CA LEU A 76 -2.60 -2.19 1.24
C LEU A 76 -3.16 -3.47 1.84
N THR A 77 -2.28 -4.40 2.20
CA THR A 77 -2.61 -5.56 3.03
C THR A 77 -1.63 -5.66 4.18
N VAL A 78 -2.12 -6.04 5.38
CA VAL A 78 -1.29 -6.36 6.55
C VAL A 78 -1.59 -7.79 6.95
N HIS A 79 -0.56 -8.64 6.91
CA HIS A 79 -0.68 -10.07 7.14
C HIS A 79 0.36 -10.55 8.14
N ASP A 80 -0.06 -11.39 9.07
CA ASP A 80 0.77 -12.14 10.00
C ASP A 80 0.93 -13.58 9.48
N PRO A 81 2.05 -13.94 8.84
CA PRO A 81 2.27 -15.30 8.33
C PRO A 81 2.61 -16.31 9.42
N ASP A 82 2.93 -15.84 10.65
CA ASP A 82 3.35 -16.68 11.77
C ASP A 82 2.17 -17.07 12.68
N ALA A 83 0.98 -16.51 12.44
CA ALA A 83 -0.22 -16.86 13.19
C ALA A 83 -0.54 -18.36 13.06
N PRO A 84 -0.83 -19.08 14.19
CA PRO A 84 -0.96 -20.53 14.21
C PRO A 84 -2.33 -21.02 13.66
N THR A 85 -2.73 -20.50 12.51
CA THR A 85 -3.98 -20.84 11.83
C THR A 85 -3.77 -21.78 10.63
N GLY A 86 -2.52 -21.98 10.21
CA GLY A 86 -2.16 -22.71 9.00
C GLY A 86 -2.15 -21.87 7.71
N ILE A 87 -2.76 -20.68 7.74
CA ILE A 87 -2.83 -19.75 6.60
C ILE A 87 -2.39 -18.33 6.97
N GLY A 88 -1.93 -18.10 8.21
CA GLY A 88 -1.64 -16.78 8.75
C GLY A 88 -2.92 -16.03 9.16
N TRP A 89 -2.82 -14.71 9.37
CA TRP A 89 -3.92 -13.86 9.79
C TRP A 89 -3.83 -12.49 9.13
N THR A 90 -4.92 -12.05 8.50
CA THR A 90 -5.00 -10.73 7.87
C THR A 90 -5.53 -9.70 8.86
N HIS A 91 -4.73 -8.66 9.08
CA HIS A 91 -4.95 -7.63 10.09
C HIS A 91 -5.60 -6.36 9.52
N TRP A 92 -5.33 -6.03 8.27
CA TRP A 92 -5.86 -4.83 7.61
C TRP A 92 -5.84 -4.98 6.10
N VAL A 93 -6.89 -4.50 5.44
CA VAL A 93 -6.95 -4.40 3.98
C VAL A 93 -7.60 -3.07 3.61
N VAL A 94 -6.88 -2.26 2.82
CA VAL A 94 -7.40 -1.02 2.24
C VAL A 94 -7.24 -1.11 0.73
N ALA A 95 -8.34 -1.14 0.01
CA ALA A 95 -8.36 -1.17 -1.45
C ALA A 95 -8.72 0.20 -2.03
N ASN A 96 -8.47 0.37 -3.33
CA ASN A 96 -8.83 1.58 -4.08
C ASN A 96 -8.22 2.86 -3.51
N ILE A 97 -7.02 2.77 -2.94
CA ILE A 97 -6.25 3.95 -2.53
C ILE A 97 -5.86 4.69 -3.82
N PRO A 98 -6.21 5.97 -4.01
CA PRO A 98 -5.94 6.68 -5.26
C PRO A 98 -4.43 6.86 -5.52
N ALA A 99 -4.04 6.97 -6.79
CA ALA A 99 -2.64 7.03 -7.21
C ALA A 99 -1.88 8.26 -6.72
N ASP A 100 -2.56 9.35 -6.39
CA ASP A 100 -2.00 10.58 -5.85
C ASP A 100 -1.79 10.56 -4.32
N ALA A 101 -2.29 9.53 -3.63
CA ALA A 101 -2.02 9.33 -2.22
C ALA A 101 -0.55 8.94 -2.00
N GLN A 102 0.09 9.53 -0.99
CA GLN A 102 1.48 9.26 -0.62
C GLN A 102 1.60 8.65 0.79
N GLY A 103 0.49 8.37 1.45
CA GLY A 103 0.48 7.81 2.79
C GLY A 103 -0.92 7.61 3.36
N LEU A 104 -0.93 7.02 4.55
CA LEU A 104 -2.07 6.94 5.46
C LEU A 104 -1.64 7.51 6.81
N ASP A 105 -2.50 8.28 7.46
CA ASP A 105 -2.20 8.85 8.78
C ASP A 105 -2.38 7.81 9.90
N THR A 106 -1.69 8.02 11.02
CA THR A 106 -1.94 7.27 12.27
C THR A 106 -3.41 7.35 12.65
N GLY A 107 -4.07 6.20 12.85
CA GLY A 107 -5.49 6.12 13.21
C GLY A 107 -6.44 6.49 12.06
N ALA A 108 -6.02 6.28 10.81
CA ALA A 108 -6.88 6.45 9.64
C ALA A 108 -7.96 5.37 9.55
N SER A 109 -7.67 4.15 10.03
CA SER A 109 -8.64 3.05 10.02
C SER A 109 -9.88 3.37 10.84
N GLY A 110 -11.04 2.98 10.30
CA GLY A 110 -12.34 3.25 10.90
C GLY A 110 -12.80 4.71 10.83
N ASN A 111 -12.06 5.57 10.15
CA ASN A 111 -12.38 7.00 9.99
C ASN A 111 -12.35 7.41 8.52
N ALA A 112 -13.52 7.40 7.89
CA ALA A 112 -13.66 7.73 6.47
C ALA A 112 -13.13 9.13 6.09
N ALA A 113 -13.07 10.08 7.04
CA ALA A 113 -12.52 11.42 6.80
C ALA A 113 -10.98 11.46 6.78
N ARG A 114 -10.32 10.38 7.25
CA ARG A 114 -8.86 10.24 7.27
C ARG A 114 -8.32 9.29 6.21
N LEU A 115 -9.19 8.47 5.62
CA LEU A 115 -8.83 7.66 4.48
C LEU A 115 -8.82 8.53 3.20
N PRO A 116 -7.92 8.26 2.25
CA PRO A 116 -7.97 8.89 0.93
C PRO A 116 -9.33 8.68 0.28
N ALA A 117 -9.83 9.70 -0.44
CA ALA A 117 -11.13 9.65 -1.08
C ALA A 117 -11.23 8.44 -2.03
N GLY A 118 -12.28 7.63 -1.89
CA GLY A 118 -12.49 6.42 -2.68
C GLY A 118 -11.83 5.16 -2.13
N ALA A 119 -10.94 5.28 -1.14
CA ALA A 119 -10.36 4.12 -0.47
C ALA A 119 -11.42 3.36 0.35
N VAL A 120 -11.35 2.04 0.31
CA VAL A 120 -12.30 1.14 0.98
C VAL A 120 -11.55 0.20 1.90
N GLU A 121 -11.87 0.21 3.18
CA GLU A 121 -11.47 -0.86 4.09
C GLU A 121 -12.36 -2.07 3.85
N THR A 122 -11.75 -3.24 3.68
CA THR A 122 -12.48 -4.48 3.46
C THR A 122 -12.32 -5.41 4.66
N ARG A 123 -13.10 -6.48 4.70
CA ARG A 123 -13.08 -7.46 5.78
C ARG A 123 -11.66 -7.99 6.02
N THR A 124 -11.36 -8.28 7.28
CA THR A 124 -10.15 -8.94 7.76
C THR A 124 -10.50 -10.30 8.39
N ASP A 125 -9.51 -11.03 8.88
CA ASP A 125 -9.76 -12.30 9.58
C ASP A 125 -10.35 -12.10 10.98
N PHE A 126 -10.45 -10.84 11.47
CA PHE A 126 -11.28 -10.48 12.63
C PHE A 126 -12.79 -10.47 12.28
N GLY A 127 -13.18 -10.65 11.01
CA GLY A 127 -14.56 -10.71 10.56
C GLY A 127 -15.20 -9.36 10.20
N LEU A 128 -14.48 -8.25 10.42
CA LEU A 128 -14.93 -6.87 10.19
C LEU A 128 -13.91 -6.11 9.35
N PRO A 129 -14.31 -5.02 8.65
CA PRO A 129 -13.37 -4.07 8.06
C PRO A 129 -12.59 -3.32 9.13
N GLY A 130 -11.41 -2.83 8.74
CA GLY A 130 -10.56 -2.00 9.59
C GLY A 130 -9.32 -2.70 10.11
N TYR A 131 -8.49 -1.94 10.84
CA TYR A 131 -7.25 -2.39 11.40
C TYR A 131 -7.47 -3.17 12.70
N GLY A 132 -6.94 -4.39 12.77
CA GLY A 132 -6.73 -5.13 14.00
C GLY A 132 -5.24 -5.23 14.30
N GLY A 133 -4.82 -4.77 15.47
CA GLY A 133 -3.42 -4.70 15.87
C GLY A 133 -2.78 -6.06 16.13
N ALA A 134 -1.46 -6.04 16.37
CA ALA A 134 -0.70 -7.24 16.73
C ALA A 134 -1.14 -7.80 18.08
N CYS A 135 -1.27 -9.14 18.17
CA CYS A 135 -1.48 -9.83 19.43
C CYS A 135 -1.07 -11.31 19.29
N PRO A 136 0.23 -11.62 19.19
CA PRO A 136 0.69 -12.99 19.08
C PRO A 136 0.46 -13.75 20.40
N PRO A 137 0.47 -15.08 20.41
CA PRO A 137 0.50 -15.88 21.63
C PRO A 137 1.67 -15.48 22.55
N GLU A 138 1.50 -15.63 23.86
CA GLU A 138 2.58 -15.36 24.83
C GLU A 138 3.82 -16.19 24.55
N GLY A 139 5.00 -15.57 24.71
CA GLY A 139 6.29 -16.18 24.42
C GLY A 139 6.58 -16.33 22.91
N ARG A 140 5.81 -15.71 22.03
CA ARG A 140 6.02 -15.75 20.58
C ARG A 140 6.26 -14.35 20.04
N GLU A 141 7.17 -14.25 19.08
CA GLU A 141 7.35 -13.05 18.26
C GLU A 141 6.87 -13.40 16.85
N HIS A 142 5.97 -12.57 16.29
CA HIS A 142 5.45 -12.71 14.96
C HIS A 142 5.89 -11.55 14.06
N ARG A 143 5.87 -11.79 12.76
CA ARG A 143 6.06 -10.78 11.72
C ARG A 143 4.71 -10.26 11.26
N TYR A 144 4.64 -8.96 11.07
CA TYR A 144 3.49 -8.28 10.49
C TYR A 144 3.95 -7.66 9.18
N VAL A 145 3.52 -8.23 8.07
CA VAL A 145 3.97 -7.87 6.73
C VAL A 145 2.96 -6.92 6.11
N PHE A 146 3.37 -5.66 6.00
CA PHE A 146 2.62 -4.63 5.28
C PHE A 146 3.04 -4.67 3.82
N THR A 147 2.11 -4.93 2.92
CA THR A 147 2.35 -4.96 1.47
C THR A 147 1.49 -3.92 0.80
N LEU A 148 2.12 -2.95 0.16
CA LEU A 148 1.46 -1.99 -0.71
C LEU A 148 1.66 -2.42 -2.16
N THR A 149 0.57 -2.76 -2.84
CA THR A 149 0.57 -3.18 -4.24
C THR A 149 0.11 -2.03 -5.12
N ALA A 150 0.97 -1.59 -6.05
CA ALA A 150 0.64 -0.61 -7.07
C ALA A 150 -0.12 -1.30 -8.22
N LEU A 151 -1.26 -0.75 -8.62
CA LEU A 151 -2.14 -1.33 -9.63
C LEU A 151 -2.22 -0.48 -10.89
N GLY A 152 -2.30 -1.15 -12.07
CA GLY A 152 -2.54 -0.51 -13.36
C GLY A 152 -4.01 -0.16 -13.62
N MET A 153 -4.91 -0.28 -12.63
CA MET A 153 -6.33 0.07 -12.74
C MET A 153 -6.77 1.02 -11.63
N GLU A 154 -7.79 1.83 -11.90
CA GLU A 154 -8.26 2.88 -10.98
C GLU A 154 -8.94 2.33 -9.73
N ALA A 155 -9.68 1.26 -9.87
CA ALA A 155 -10.40 0.65 -8.77
C ALA A 155 -10.65 -0.84 -9.01
N LEU A 156 -10.57 -1.63 -7.95
CA LEU A 156 -11.05 -3.01 -7.94
C LEU A 156 -12.57 -3.00 -7.73
N PRO A 157 -13.37 -3.43 -8.71
CA PRO A 157 -14.84 -3.38 -8.59
C PRO A 157 -15.40 -4.30 -7.50
N VAL A 158 -14.58 -5.25 -7.04
CA VAL A 158 -14.91 -6.20 -5.96
C VAL A 158 -14.63 -5.63 -4.56
N ALA A 159 -14.03 -4.45 -4.45
CA ALA A 159 -13.67 -3.84 -3.16
C ALA A 159 -14.92 -3.24 -2.50
N THR A 160 -15.52 -4.01 -1.61
CA THR A 160 -16.60 -3.60 -0.70
C THR A 160 -16.19 -3.89 0.75
N PRO A 161 -16.83 -3.27 1.75
CA PRO A 161 -16.53 -3.58 3.15
C PRO A 161 -16.66 -5.06 3.52
N GLU A 162 -17.51 -5.81 2.80
CA GLU A 162 -17.75 -7.24 3.01
C GLU A 162 -16.78 -8.14 2.24
N ALA A 163 -15.97 -7.58 1.32
CA ALA A 163 -15.06 -8.37 0.50
C ALA A 163 -14.01 -9.08 1.36
N MET A 164 -13.79 -10.36 1.06
CA MET A 164 -12.81 -11.19 1.77
C MET A 164 -11.36 -10.82 1.35
N PRO A 165 -10.38 -10.92 2.25
CA PRO A 165 -8.98 -10.62 1.94
C PRO A 165 -8.44 -11.39 0.73
N ALA A 166 -8.78 -12.67 0.62
CA ALA A 166 -8.33 -13.52 -0.50
C ALA A 166 -8.88 -13.04 -1.85
N LEU A 167 -10.11 -12.51 -1.89
CA LEU A 167 -10.70 -11.96 -3.11
C LEU A 167 -9.96 -10.69 -3.55
N ILE A 168 -9.72 -9.77 -2.61
CA ILE A 168 -8.96 -8.55 -2.87
C ILE A 168 -7.54 -8.91 -3.33
N GLY A 169 -6.86 -9.82 -2.65
CA GLY A 169 -5.51 -10.28 -3.01
C GLY A 169 -5.44 -10.89 -4.41
N PHE A 170 -6.43 -11.69 -4.80
CA PHE A 170 -6.49 -12.28 -6.14
C PHE A 170 -6.54 -11.19 -7.23
N PHE A 171 -7.46 -10.23 -7.11
CA PHE A 171 -7.59 -9.15 -8.10
C PHE A 171 -6.40 -8.19 -8.05
N ALA A 172 -5.90 -7.85 -6.86
CA ALA A 172 -4.71 -7.00 -6.72
C ALA A 172 -3.50 -7.64 -7.42
N ASN A 173 -3.25 -8.95 -7.21
CA ASN A 173 -2.16 -9.64 -7.87
C ASN A 173 -2.30 -9.71 -9.41
N ALA A 174 -3.52 -9.86 -9.92
CA ALA A 174 -3.78 -9.92 -11.35
C ALA A 174 -3.50 -8.58 -12.08
N HIS A 175 -3.55 -7.46 -11.36
CA HIS A 175 -3.36 -6.10 -11.89
C HIS A 175 -2.13 -5.39 -11.31
N ALA A 176 -1.28 -6.10 -10.56
CA ALA A 176 -0.10 -5.55 -9.93
C ALA A 176 0.95 -5.11 -10.97
N LEU A 177 1.44 -3.90 -10.79
CA LEU A 177 2.61 -3.37 -11.49
C LEU A 177 3.89 -3.63 -10.66
N ASP A 178 3.80 -3.42 -9.34
CA ASP A 178 4.89 -3.62 -8.40
C ASP A 178 4.37 -3.68 -6.96
N LYS A 179 5.25 -4.05 -6.01
CA LYS A 179 4.95 -4.14 -4.57
C LYS A 179 6.06 -3.55 -3.73
N ALA A 180 5.66 -2.76 -2.74
CA ALA A 180 6.53 -2.31 -1.66
C ALA A 180 6.15 -3.05 -0.37
N VAL A 181 7.15 -3.53 0.38
CA VAL A 181 6.96 -4.34 1.58
C VAL A 181 7.66 -3.70 2.78
N LEU A 182 6.95 -3.63 3.91
CA LEU A 182 7.50 -3.29 5.21
C LEU A 182 7.20 -4.45 6.17
N GLU A 183 8.24 -5.07 6.73
CA GLU A 183 8.10 -6.07 7.78
C GLU A 183 8.32 -5.42 9.14
N VAL A 184 7.39 -5.67 10.06
CA VAL A 184 7.45 -5.20 11.46
C VAL A 184 7.26 -6.39 12.38
N ARG A 185 7.93 -6.37 13.54
CA ARG A 185 7.88 -7.47 14.52
C ARG A 185 7.23 -7.03 15.82
N TYR A 186 6.50 -7.94 16.43
CA TYR A 186 5.96 -7.81 17.77
C TYR A 186 5.93 -9.16 18.47
N GLY A 187 6.27 -9.15 19.76
CA GLY A 187 6.23 -10.30 20.66
C GLY A 187 5.82 -9.89 22.07
N ARG A 188 5.28 -10.81 22.84
CA ARG A 188 4.89 -10.63 24.24
C ARG A 188 5.18 -11.87 25.09
#